data_04119b49f781c22e7a0666db11d523c1
#
_entry.id   04119b49f781c22e7a0666db11d523c1
#
_cell.length_a   1.000
_cell.length_b   1.000
_cell.length_c   1.000
_cell.angle_alpha   90.00
_cell.angle_beta   90.00
_cell.angle_gamma   90.00
#
_symmetry.space_group_name_H-M   'P 1'
#
loop_
_entity.id
_entity.type
_entity.pdbx_description
1 polymer ?
#
loop_
_entity_poly.entity_id
_entity_poly.type
_entity_poly.pdbx_seq_one_letter_code
_entity_poly.pdbx_strand_id
1 'polypeptide(L)'
;IPSRGLGDVYKRQIYMSARKQRLLISLIAFCPALFSEIVIDGLLNEEEWTSAREINEFYEVYPYSLDTGHNDTKILIREDENGMYFGFINTQPKDTIRLNQHQRDQGVRPPIGDQNGVTLDFDNDRRTGYRFIVNAGGSIIDGVVVNENEMNDDWDGDWKQATAVQENGWTSEILIPWSIAPMKSVSTEEREIGICFYRLIISEFRVFATCRGSPYQEKFLSIFPTIKVKNY
;
A
#
# COMPACT_ATOMS: atom_id res chain seq x y z
N ILE A 1 81.19 -36.22 -16.41
CA ILE A 1 80.26 -35.24 -15.86
C ILE A 1 78.92 -35.34 -16.66
N PRO A 2 77.80 -35.78 -16.09
CA PRO A 2 76.56 -35.94 -16.84
C PRO A 2 75.77 -34.56 -16.93
N SER A 3 75.31 -34.29 -18.13
CA SER A 3 74.43 -33.12 -18.48
C SER A 3 73.09 -33.25 -17.83
N ARG A 4 72.72 -32.29 -16.99
CA ARG A 4 71.36 -32.15 -16.46
C ARG A 4 70.46 -31.58 -17.56
N GLY A 5 69.41 -32.35 -17.83
CA GLY A 5 68.50 -32.02 -18.92
C GLY A 5 67.57 -30.88 -18.65
N LEU A 6 67.35 -30.09 -19.70
CA LEU A 6 66.44 -28.94 -19.85
C LEU A 6 64.94 -29.25 -19.70
N GLY A 7 64.61 -30.48 -19.22
CA GLY A 7 63.21 -30.94 -19.15
C GLY A 7 62.41 -30.47 -17.93
N ASP A 8 63.05 -30.07 -16.83
CA ASP A 8 62.36 -29.83 -15.57
C ASP A 8 61.85 -28.39 -15.37
N VAL A 9 62.40 -27.46 -16.17
CA VAL A 9 61.98 -26.02 -16.09
C VAL A 9 60.65 -25.78 -16.81
N TYR A 10 60.37 -26.57 -17.86
CA TYR A 10 59.11 -26.40 -18.63
C TYR A 10 57.89 -27.02 -17.93
N LYS A 11 58.04 -28.04 -17.13
CA LYS A 11 56.92 -28.66 -16.39
C LYS A 11 56.41 -27.80 -15.23
N ARG A 12 57.23 -26.90 -14.66
CA ARG A 12 56.81 -25.99 -13.60
C ARG A 12 56.02 -24.76 -14.10
N GLN A 13 56.23 -24.32 -15.34
CA GLN A 13 55.51 -23.18 -15.90
C GLN A 13 54.09 -23.53 -16.34
N ILE A 14 53.84 -24.75 -16.77
CA ILE A 14 52.50 -25.19 -17.20
C ILE A 14 51.55 -25.38 -16.00
N TYR A 15 52.09 -25.81 -14.83
CA TYR A 15 51.29 -26.02 -13.61
C TYR A 15 50.88 -24.72 -12.90
N MET A 16 51.62 -23.62 -13.08
CA MET A 16 51.24 -22.34 -12.47
C MET A 16 50.26 -21.55 -13.32
N SER A 17 50.14 -21.81 -14.63
CA SER A 17 49.16 -21.20 -15.52
C SER A 17 47.75 -21.74 -15.32
N ALA A 18 47.61 -23.03 -15.02
CA ALA A 18 46.30 -23.67 -14.81
C ALA A 18 45.66 -23.32 -13.46
N ARG A 19 46.43 -22.87 -12.47
CA ARG A 19 45.92 -22.50 -11.15
C ARG A 19 45.44 -21.05 -11.07
N LYS A 20 45.88 -20.17 -11.98
CA LYS A 20 45.40 -18.77 -12.07
C LYS A 20 44.09 -18.61 -12.87
N GLN A 21 43.77 -19.57 -13.73
CA GLN A 21 42.51 -19.52 -14.50
C GLN A 21 41.28 -20.07 -13.75
N ARG A 22 41.45 -20.77 -12.62
CA ARG A 22 40.31 -21.27 -11.81
C ARG A 22 39.86 -20.33 -10.70
N LEU A 23 40.47 -19.18 -10.50
CA LEU A 23 40.10 -18.20 -9.47
C LEU A 23 39.32 -16.98 -10.02
N LEU A 24 38.99 -16.99 -11.30
CA LEU A 24 38.32 -15.84 -11.94
C LEU A 24 36.87 -16.13 -12.36
N ILE A 25 36.27 -17.26 -11.95
CA ILE A 25 34.89 -17.64 -12.36
C ILE A 25 33.95 -17.71 -11.16
N SER A 26 34.30 -17.16 -10.02
CA SER A 26 33.42 -17.19 -8.85
C SER A 26 33.09 -15.82 -8.28
N LEU A 27 33.07 -14.80 -9.13
CA LEU A 27 32.57 -13.46 -8.77
C LEU A 27 31.48 -13.01 -9.76
N ILE A 28 30.56 -13.94 -10.05
CA ILE A 28 29.30 -13.57 -10.71
C ILE A 28 28.29 -13.27 -9.63
N ALA A 29 28.17 -11.97 -9.35
CA ALA A 29 26.92 -11.26 -9.10
C ALA A 29 25.95 -11.95 -8.13
N PHE A 30 26.23 -11.87 -6.83
CA PHE A 30 25.15 -11.54 -5.92
C PHE A 30 24.85 -10.05 -6.16
N CYS A 31 24.13 -9.74 -7.22
CA CYS A 31 23.40 -8.50 -7.33
C CYS A 31 22.27 -8.65 -6.28
N PRO A 32 22.29 -7.95 -5.13
CA PRO A 32 21.07 -7.83 -4.37
C PRO A 32 20.09 -7.25 -5.37
N ALA A 33 18.95 -7.90 -5.56
CA ALA A 33 17.84 -7.27 -6.20
C ALA A 33 17.68 -5.94 -5.44
N LEU A 34 18.02 -4.84 -6.08
CA LEU A 34 17.66 -3.51 -5.62
C LEU A 34 16.15 -3.52 -5.70
N PHE A 35 15.49 -3.92 -4.61
CA PHE A 35 14.08 -3.64 -4.45
C PHE A 35 14.01 -2.12 -4.49
N SER A 36 13.48 -1.59 -5.56
CA SER A 36 13.18 -0.19 -5.69
C SER A 36 12.15 0.11 -4.58
N GLU A 37 12.41 1.12 -3.79
CA GLU A 37 11.45 1.57 -2.78
C GLU A 37 10.28 2.24 -3.52
N ILE A 38 9.05 1.94 -3.14
CA ILE A 38 7.87 2.64 -3.66
C ILE A 38 7.99 4.11 -3.25
N VAL A 39 8.02 4.99 -4.24
CA VAL A 39 8.05 6.44 -4.04
C VAL A 39 6.61 6.93 -3.96
N ILE A 40 6.24 7.58 -2.87
CA ILE A 40 4.89 8.14 -2.69
C ILE A 40 4.79 9.45 -3.47
N ASP A 41 4.44 9.36 -4.75
CA ASP A 41 4.32 10.51 -5.67
C ASP A 41 2.93 10.59 -6.37
N GLY A 42 2.07 9.61 -6.13
CA GLY A 42 0.73 9.49 -6.71
C GLY A 42 0.70 8.73 -8.03
N LEU A 43 1.83 8.23 -8.52
CA LEU A 43 1.96 7.50 -9.77
C LEU A 43 2.26 6.02 -9.49
N LEU A 44 1.38 5.12 -9.84
CA LEU A 44 1.53 3.68 -9.61
C LEU A 44 2.33 3.03 -10.73
N ASN A 45 3.56 3.49 -10.95
CA ASN A 45 4.42 3.13 -12.09
C ASN A 45 5.65 2.29 -11.70
N GLU A 46 5.91 2.08 -10.41
CA GLU A 46 6.99 1.24 -9.94
C GLU A 46 6.71 -0.24 -10.19
N GLU A 47 7.79 -1.01 -10.43
CA GLU A 47 7.71 -2.44 -10.69
C GLU A 47 7.07 -3.21 -9.53
N GLU A 48 7.23 -2.72 -8.31
CA GLU A 48 6.71 -3.29 -7.08
C GLU A 48 5.19 -3.44 -7.09
N TRP A 49 4.46 -2.52 -7.72
CA TRP A 49 3.01 -2.59 -7.86
C TRP A 49 2.54 -3.76 -8.72
N THR A 50 3.39 -4.30 -9.60
CA THR A 50 3.03 -5.44 -10.48
C THR A 50 2.73 -6.72 -9.71
N SER A 51 3.29 -6.87 -8.50
CA SER A 51 3.08 -8.02 -7.61
C SER A 51 2.16 -7.70 -6.43
N ALA A 52 1.50 -6.54 -6.43
CA ALA A 52 0.58 -6.14 -5.38
C ALA A 52 -0.68 -7.02 -5.36
N ARG A 53 -1.22 -7.22 -4.16
CA ARG A 53 -2.56 -7.80 -4.00
C ARG A 53 -3.59 -6.80 -4.51
N GLU A 54 -4.50 -7.25 -5.37
CA GLU A 54 -5.55 -6.42 -5.95
C GLU A 54 -6.90 -6.64 -5.27
N ILE A 55 -7.63 -5.55 -5.01
CA ILE A 55 -9.04 -5.53 -4.60
C ILE A 55 -9.80 -4.58 -5.54
N ASN A 56 -10.92 -5.02 -6.08
CA ASN A 56 -11.73 -4.26 -7.03
C ASN A 56 -13.25 -4.41 -6.79
N GLU A 57 -13.65 -5.12 -5.74
CA GLU A 57 -15.06 -5.35 -5.42
C GLU A 57 -15.54 -4.28 -4.44
N PHE A 58 -16.29 -3.30 -4.95
CA PHE A 58 -16.87 -2.20 -4.19
C PHE A 58 -18.40 -2.24 -4.28
N TYR A 59 -19.04 -1.91 -3.17
CA TYR A 59 -20.50 -1.84 -3.05
C TYR A 59 -20.93 -0.43 -2.71
N GLU A 60 -22.02 0.03 -3.30
CA GLU A 60 -22.62 1.33 -2.97
C GLU A 60 -23.18 1.29 -1.54
N VAL A 61 -22.61 2.10 -0.66
CA VAL A 61 -23.00 2.20 0.74
C VAL A 61 -23.70 3.54 1.08
N TYR A 62 -23.68 4.46 0.13
CA TYR A 62 -24.49 5.67 0.18
C TYR A 62 -24.79 6.20 -1.25
N PRO A 63 -26.08 6.39 -1.66
CA PRO A 63 -27.26 5.80 -1.00
C PRO A 63 -27.11 4.30 -0.84
N TYR A 64 -27.66 3.71 0.21
CA TYR A 64 -27.45 2.30 0.51
C TYR A 64 -28.24 1.38 -0.43
N SER A 65 -27.60 0.85 -1.46
CA SER A 65 -28.15 -0.12 -2.41
C SER A 65 -27.45 -1.47 -2.39
N LEU A 66 -26.15 -1.47 -2.06
CA LEU A 66 -25.22 -2.58 -2.23
C LEU A 66 -24.99 -2.99 -3.69
N ASP A 67 -25.39 -2.17 -4.64
CA ASP A 67 -25.06 -2.38 -6.05
C ASP A 67 -23.55 -2.17 -6.27
N THR A 68 -22.99 -2.86 -7.25
CA THR A 68 -21.63 -2.58 -7.71
C THR A 68 -21.63 -1.31 -8.54
N GLY A 69 -20.68 -0.41 -8.27
CA GLY A 69 -20.61 0.87 -8.96
C GLY A 69 -20.29 0.73 -10.46
N HIS A 70 -20.62 1.75 -11.23
CA HIS A 70 -20.29 1.86 -12.65
C HIS A 70 -18.93 2.52 -12.90
N ASN A 71 -18.32 3.11 -11.88
CA ASN A 71 -16.98 3.68 -11.93
C ASN A 71 -16.00 2.74 -11.23
N ASP A 72 -15.12 2.13 -11.99
CA ASP A 72 -14.18 1.15 -11.47
C ASP A 72 -13.22 1.79 -10.46
N THR A 73 -13.05 1.13 -9.34
CA THR A 73 -12.02 1.44 -8.35
C THR A 73 -11.20 0.19 -8.10
N LYS A 74 -9.90 0.32 -8.21
CA LYS A 74 -8.96 -0.75 -7.97
C LYS A 74 -8.01 -0.33 -6.86
N ILE A 75 -7.75 -1.22 -5.92
CA ILE A 75 -6.78 -1.05 -4.86
C ILE A 75 -5.64 -2.05 -5.08
N LEU A 76 -4.42 -1.56 -4.98
CA LEU A 76 -3.19 -2.34 -4.92
C LEU A 76 -2.66 -2.30 -3.49
N ILE A 77 -2.34 -3.45 -2.91
CA ILE A 77 -1.86 -3.57 -1.53
C ILE A 77 -0.49 -4.21 -1.53
N ARG A 78 0.45 -3.57 -0.86
CA ARG A 78 1.80 -4.08 -0.59
C ARG A 78 2.13 -3.85 0.89
N GLU A 79 3.03 -4.67 1.41
CA GLU A 79 3.63 -4.48 2.72
C GLU A 79 5.13 -4.80 2.69
N ASP A 80 5.89 -4.09 3.51
CA ASP A 80 7.29 -4.36 3.82
C ASP A 80 7.61 -4.01 5.29
N GLU A 81 8.88 -3.96 5.67
CA GLU A 81 9.30 -3.58 7.02
C GLU A 81 8.96 -2.14 7.41
N ASN A 82 8.69 -1.26 6.46
CA ASN A 82 8.35 0.15 6.71
C ASN A 82 6.87 0.34 7.03
N GLY A 83 5.97 -0.47 6.39
CA GLY A 83 4.54 -0.31 6.59
C GLY A 83 3.69 -0.98 5.51
N MET A 84 2.45 -0.54 5.44
CA MET A 84 1.49 -0.92 4.42
C MET A 84 1.37 0.18 3.36
N TYR A 85 1.45 -0.22 2.11
CA TYR A 85 1.30 0.65 0.94
C TYR A 85 -0.04 0.35 0.26
N PHE A 86 -0.76 1.39 -0.07
CA PHE A 86 -2.03 1.31 -0.78
C PHE A 86 -1.99 2.21 -2.01
N GLY A 87 -2.14 1.61 -3.18
CA GLY A 87 -2.32 2.32 -4.44
C GLY A 87 -3.78 2.30 -4.86
N PHE A 88 -4.38 3.45 -5.09
CA PHE A 88 -5.75 3.56 -5.56
C PHE A 88 -5.77 4.00 -7.02
N ILE A 89 -6.52 3.29 -7.84
CA ILE A 89 -6.82 3.66 -9.22
C ILE A 89 -8.31 3.95 -9.29
N ASN A 90 -8.65 5.22 -9.45
CA ASN A 90 -10.03 5.70 -9.45
C ASN A 90 -10.44 6.10 -10.87
N THR A 91 -11.11 5.21 -11.59
CA THR A 91 -11.67 5.54 -12.92
C THR A 91 -12.84 6.51 -12.78
N GLN A 92 -12.77 7.63 -13.51
CA GLN A 92 -13.81 8.67 -13.48
C GLN A 92 -13.59 9.63 -14.65
N PRO A 93 -14.66 10.12 -15.32
CA PRO A 93 -14.52 11.18 -16.32
C PRO A 93 -13.82 12.41 -15.73
N LYS A 94 -12.79 12.89 -16.43
CA LYS A 94 -11.88 13.93 -15.90
C LYS A 94 -12.60 15.23 -15.50
N ASP A 95 -13.63 15.61 -16.24
CA ASP A 95 -14.44 16.79 -16.01
C ASP A 95 -15.36 16.69 -14.77
N THR A 96 -15.57 15.47 -14.29
CA THR A 96 -16.36 15.22 -13.07
C THR A 96 -15.52 15.20 -11.79
N ILE A 97 -14.18 15.09 -11.90
CA ILE A 97 -13.28 15.05 -10.75
C ILE A 97 -13.31 16.39 -10.00
N ARG A 98 -13.45 16.33 -8.68
CA ARG A 98 -13.45 17.50 -7.79
C ARG A 98 -12.17 17.53 -6.96
N LEU A 99 -11.27 18.45 -7.30
CA LEU A 99 -9.94 18.64 -6.72
C LEU A 99 -9.88 19.69 -5.60
N ASN A 100 -11.01 19.95 -4.94
CA ASN A 100 -11.06 20.95 -3.88
C ASN A 100 -10.13 20.57 -2.74
N GLN A 101 -9.25 21.49 -2.36
CA GLN A 101 -8.32 21.34 -1.23
C GLN A 101 -8.92 21.91 0.05
N HIS A 102 -8.49 21.37 1.17
CA HIS A 102 -8.83 21.82 2.52
C HIS A 102 -7.63 21.63 3.46
N GLN A 103 -7.67 22.20 4.64
CA GLN A 103 -6.71 21.90 5.69
C GLN A 103 -6.97 20.49 6.23
N ARG A 104 -5.95 19.89 6.87
CA ARG A 104 -6.09 18.57 7.50
C ARG A 104 -7.36 18.51 8.35
N ASP A 105 -8.07 17.40 8.28
CA ASP A 105 -9.32 17.08 9.00
C ASP A 105 -10.49 18.02 8.74
N GLN A 106 -10.32 18.96 7.83
CA GLN A 106 -11.45 19.76 7.31
C GLN A 106 -12.06 19.07 6.08
N GLY A 107 -13.31 19.43 5.76
CA GLY A 107 -13.98 18.84 4.59
C GLY A 107 -14.45 17.40 4.80
N VAL A 108 -14.57 16.95 6.05
CA VAL A 108 -15.22 15.68 6.39
C VAL A 108 -16.72 15.79 6.22
N ARG A 109 -17.30 16.91 6.67
CA ARG A 109 -18.75 17.17 6.64
C ARG A 109 -19.06 18.66 6.46
N PRO A 110 -19.62 19.05 5.30
CA PRO A 110 -19.78 18.23 4.10
C PRO A 110 -18.46 17.95 3.40
N PRO A 111 -18.33 16.81 2.72
CA PRO A 111 -17.15 16.53 1.88
C PRO A 111 -17.11 17.51 0.70
N ILE A 112 -15.93 17.99 0.34
CA ILE A 112 -15.77 19.07 -0.65
C ILE A 112 -15.01 18.64 -1.91
N GLY A 113 -14.53 17.41 -1.99
CA GLY A 113 -13.83 16.83 -3.14
C GLY A 113 -13.99 15.34 -3.21
N ASP A 114 -13.60 14.74 -4.32
CA ASP A 114 -13.54 13.28 -4.45
C ASP A 114 -12.53 12.72 -3.45
N GLN A 115 -12.85 11.60 -2.84
CA GLN A 115 -12.04 11.01 -1.77
C GLN A 115 -11.91 9.51 -1.96
N ASN A 116 -10.81 8.97 -1.51
CA ASN A 116 -10.67 7.56 -1.20
C ASN A 116 -9.93 7.40 0.13
N GLY A 117 -9.95 6.19 0.65
CA GLY A 117 -9.26 5.92 1.89
C GLY A 117 -9.40 4.50 2.37
N VAL A 118 -8.77 4.25 3.50
CA VAL A 118 -8.77 2.97 4.18
C VAL A 118 -9.01 3.16 5.66
N THR A 119 -9.77 2.23 6.26
CA THR A 119 -9.84 2.08 7.72
C THR A 119 -9.25 0.72 8.07
N LEU A 120 -8.32 0.71 9.02
CA LEU A 120 -7.57 -0.45 9.48
C LEU A 120 -7.89 -0.74 10.95
N ASP A 121 -8.26 -1.97 11.25
CA ASP A 121 -8.29 -2.54 12.59
C ASP A 121 -7.06 -3.46 12.71
N PHE A 122 -5.94 -2.90 13.21
CA PHE A 122 -4.64 -3.56 13.25
C PHE A 122 -4.61 -4.81 14.12
N ASP A 123 -5.45 -4.86 15.14
CA ASP A 123 -5.56 -5.99 16.06
C ASP A 123 -6.69 -6.96 15.72
N ASN A 124 -7.49 -6.62 14.70
CA ASN A 124 -8.68 -7.35 14.28
C ASN A 124 -9.64 -7.65 15.46
N ASP A 125 -9.70 -6.72 16.43
CA ASP A 125 -10.50 -6.88 17.65
C ASP A 125 -11.89 -6.26 17.56
N ARG A 126 -12.19 -5.60 16.43
CA ARG A 126 -13.48 -4.98 16.10
C ARG A 126 -13.87 -3.82 17.02
N ARG A 127 -12.90 -3.24 17.73
CA ARG A 127 -13.14 -2.17 18.71
C ARG A 127 -12.48 -0.86 18.35
N THR A 128 -11.24 -0.95 17.81
CA THR A 128 -10.45 0.22 17.49
C THR A 128 -9.97 0.13 16.05
N GLY A 129 -10.26 1.15 15.27
CA GLY A 129 -9.79 1.29 13.89
C GLY A 129 -9.12 2.64 13.67
N TYR A 130 -8.25 2.69 12.68
CA TYR A 130 -7.56 3.91 12.26
C TYR A 130 -7.97 4.23 10.83
N ARG A 131 -8.42 5.45 10.62
CA ARG A 131 -8.95 5.91 9.32
C ARG A 131 -7.97 6.85 8.66
N PHE A 132 -7.71 6.64 7.38
CA PHE A 132 -6.82 7.43 6.54
C PHE A 132 -7.54 7.76 5.23
N ILE A 133 -7.73 9.02 4.98
CA ILE A 133 -8.50 9.53 3.83
C ILE A 133 -7.64 10.53 3.06
N VAL A 134 -7.66 10.40 1.75
CA VAL A 134 -7.03 11.32 0.81
C VAL A 134 -8.09 11.86 -0.13
N ASN A 135 -8.10 13.16 -0.37
CA ASN A 135 -8.93 13.70 -1.44
C ASN A 135 -8.11 13.87 -2.73
N ALA A 136 -8.79 13.89 -3.87
CA ALA A 136 -8.16 13.98 -5.18
C ALA A 136 -7.29 15.24 -5.37
N GLY A 137 -7.46 16.27 -4.54
CA GLY A 137 -6.63 17.47 -4.48
C GLY A 137 -5.42 17.37 -3.54
N GLY A 138 -5.21 16.21 -2.89
CA GLY A 138 -4.08 15.94 -2.00
C GLY A 138 -4.28 16.32 -0.52
N SER A 139 -5.48 16.77 -0.12
CA SER A 139 -5.77 16.99 1.30
C SER A 139 -6.04 15.69 2.02
N ILE A 140 -5.73 15.65 3.32
CA ILE A 140 -5.86 14.47 4.16
C ILE A 140 -6.85 14.67 5.29
N ILE A 141 -7.46 13.57 5.70
CA ILE A 141 -8.29 13.44 6.88
C ILE A 141 -7.88 12.12 7.54
N ASP A 142 -7.61 12.15 8.81
CA ASP A 142 -7.36 10.92 9.57
C ASP A 142 -8.07 10.94 10.92
N GLY A 143 -8.06 9.83 11.62
CA GLY A 143 -8.75 9.71 12.89
C GLY A 143 -8.82 8.30 13.39
N VAL A 144 -9.34 8.15 14.58
CA VAL A 144 -9.52 6.86 15.26
C VAL A 144 -11.02 6.56 15.36
N VAL A 145 -11.37 5.32 15.05
CA VAL A 145 -12.69 4.75 15.32
C VAL A 145 -12.60 3.98 16.62
N VAL A 146 -13.39 4.34 17.62
CA VAL A 146 -13.45 3.66 18.90
C VAL A 146 -14.84 3.09 19.13
N ASN A 147 -14.95 2.09 20.01
CA ASN A 147 -16.24 1.46 20.34
C ASN A 147 -17.01 0.99 19.10
N GLU A 148 -16.30 0.47 18.10
CA GLU A 148 -16.81 -0.01 16.82
C GLU A 148 -17.23 1.08 15.81
N ASN A 149 -17.70 2.26 16.20
CA ASN A 149 -18.27 3.24 15.27
C ASN A 149 -18.16 4.71 15.68
N GLU A 150 -17.60 5.00 16.84
CA GLU A 150 -17.38 6.39 17.27
C GLU A 150 -16.15 6.97 16.60
N MET A 151 -16.34 8.00 15.76
CA MET A 151 -15.26 8.67 15.05
C MET A 151 -14.65 9.78 15.92
N ASN A 152 -13.34 9.77 16.05
CA ASN A 152 -12.56 10.87 16.62
C ASN A 152 -11.54 11.34 15.59
N ASP A 153 -11.78 12.51 15.03
CA ASP A 153 -10.97 13.14 13.99
C ASP A 153 -9.90 14.09 14.59
N ASP A 154 -9.75 14.14 15.93
CA ASP A 154 -8.70 14.92 16.60
C ASP A 154 -7.34 14.18 16.63
N TRP A 155 -7.31 12.92 16.17
CA TRP A 155 -6.09 12.13 16.12
C TRP A 155 -5.33 12.36 14.82
N ASP A 156 -4.08 12.76 14.94
CA ASP A 156 -3.17 12.99 13.83
C ASP A 156 -2.09 11.91 13.76
N GLY A 157 -2.04 11.15 12.65
CA GLY A 157 -1.00 10.17 12.38
C GLY A 157 0.13 10.73 11.52
N ASP A 158 1.33 10.16 11.65
CA ASP A 158 2.46 10.44 10.74
C ASP A 158 2.49 9.39 9.62
N TRP A 159 1.80 9.68 8.52
CA TRP A 159 1.70 8.84 7.32
C TRP A 159 1.91 9.67 6.07
N LYS A 160 2.20 8.99 4.95
CA LYS A 160 2.49 9.67 3.69
C LYS A 160 1.40 9.40 2.67
N GLN A 161 1.16 10.36 1.81
CA GLN A 161 0.27 10.23 0.67
C GLN A 161 0.69 11.13 -0.49
N ALA A 162 0.27 10.76 -1.69
CA ALA A 162 0.32 11.60 -2.88
C ALA A 162 -0.85 11.27 -3.79
N THR A 163 -1.25 12.23 -4.63
CA THR A 163 -2.33 12.06 -5.61
C THR A 163 -1.92 12.60 -6.96
N ALA A 164 -2.41 11.97 -8.03
CA ALA A 164 -2.19 12.43 -9.39
C ALA A 164 -3.46 12.31 -10.24
N VAL A 165 -3.75 13.33 -11.03
CA VAL A 165 -4.84 13.28 -12.02
C VAL A 165 -4.31 12.58 -13.26
N GLN A 166 -5.06 11.58 -13.73
CA GLN A 166 -4.76 10.77 -14.91
C GLN A 166 -5.73 11.12 -16.06
N GLU A 167 -5.49 10.54 -17.23
CA GLU A 167 -6.38 10.74 -18.39
C GLU A 167 -7.81 10.23 -18.11
N ASN A 168 -7.92 9.06 -17.48
CA ASN A 168 -9.18 8.36 -17.22
C ASN A 168 -9.59 8.34 -15.75
N GLY A 169 -9.13 9.31 -14.95
CA GLY A 169 -9.44 9.33 -13.53
C GLY A 169 -8.38 10.01 -12.68
N TRP A 170 -8.13 9.45 -11.51
CA TRP A 170 -7.07 9.90 -10.61
C TRP A 170 -6.54 8.73 -9.79
N THR A 171 -5.30 8.86 -9.35
CA THR A 171 -4.62 7.86 -8.52
C THR A 171 -4.23 8.47 -7.18
N SER A 172 -4.07 7.64 -6.17
CA SER A 172 -3.41 8.02 -4.94
C SER A 172 -2.54 6.90 -4.42
N GLU A 173 -1.49 7.27 -3.73
CA GLU A 173 -0.63 6.38 -2.97
C GLU A 173 -0.67 6.77 -1.50
N ILE A 174 -0.72 5.78 -0.65
CA ILE A 174 -0.73 5.92 0.81
C ILE A 174 0.29 4.95 1.40
N LEU A 175 1.20 5.46 2.23
CA LEU A 175 2.07 4.66 3.09
C LEU A 175 1.69 4.87 4.54
N ILE A 176 1.28 3.79 5.21
CA ILE A 176 0.96 3.75 6.62
C ILE A 176 2.05 2.95 7.34
N PRO A 177 2.96 3.62 8.09
CA PRO A 177 4.04 2.92 8.78
C PRO A 177 3.52 2.05 9.92
N TRP A 178 4.20 0.93 10.20
CA TRP A 178 3.80 0.04 11.31
C TRP A 178 3.81 0.74 12.68
N SER A 179 4.60 1.80 12.84
CA SER A 179 4.66 2.61 14.06
C SER A 179 3.47 3.55 14.26
N ILE A 180 2.53 3.60 13.30
CA ILE A 180 1.40 4.56 13.31
C ILE A 180 0.47 4.37 14.50
N ALA A 181 0.34 3.15 14.99
CA ALA A 181 -0.55 2.79 16.07
C ALA A 181 0.05 1.70 16.96
N PRO A 182 -0.29 1.67 18.26
CA PRO A 182 0.06 0.53 19.09
C PRO A 182 -0.66 -0.72 18.59
N MET A 183 0.09 -1.82 18.46
CA MET A 183 -0.43 -3.11 18.03
C MET A 183 -0.07 -4.18 19.05
N LYS A 184 -0.98 -5.13 19.27
CA LYS A 184 -0.72 -6.31 20.11
C LYS A 184 0.39 -7.15 19.47
N SER A 185 1.30 -7.64 20.29
CA SER A 185 2.31 -8.61 19.84
C SER A 185 1.63 -9.92 19.49
N VAL A 186 1.96 -10.48 18.32
CA VAL A 186 1.53 -11.80 17.89
C VAL A 186 2.75 -12.71 17.76
N SER A 187 2.62 -13.99 18.09
CA SER A 187 3.70 -14.98 18.03
C SER A 187 3.82 -15.68 16.68
N THR A 188 2.96 -15.33 15.74
CA THR A 188 2.90 -15.92 14.39
C THR A 188 3.68 -15.08 13.39
N GLU A 189 4.10 -15.68 12.28
CA GLU A 189 4.77 -14.98 11.17
C GLU A 189 3.83 -14.01 10.44
N GLU A 190 2.52 -14.22 10.56
CA GLU A 190 1.48 -13.39 9.98
C GLU A 190 0.55 -12.85 11.08
N ARG A 191 0.02 -11.66 10.85
CA ARG A 191 -1.07 -11.08 11.62
C ARG A 191 -2.30 -10.88 10.77
N GLU A 192 -3.45 -10.90 11.40
CA GLU A 192 -4.73 -10.58 10.77
C GLU A 192 -5.11 -9.13 11.07
N ILE A 193 -5.49 -8.40 10.02
CA ILE A 193 -5.91 -6.99 10.09
C ILE A 193 -7.31 -6.90 9.48
N GLY A 194 -8.23 -6.26 10.18
CA GLY A 194 -9.52 -5.87 9.62
C GLY A 194 -9.33 -4.65 8.71
N ILE A 195 -9.92 -4.66 7.50
CA ILE A 195 -9.70 -3.60 6.53
C ILE A 195 -10.98 -3.26 5.76
N CYS A 196 -11.21 -1.98 5.56
CA CYS A 196 -12.27 -1.49 4.67
C CYS A 196 -11.76 -0.31 3.86
N PHE A 197 -11.82 -0.42 2.55
CA PHE A 197 -11.57 0.70 1.63
C PHE A 197 -12.87 1.39 1.29
N TYR A 198 -12.78 2.70 1.04
CA TYR A 198 -13.92 3.45 0.57
C TYR A 198 -13.51 4.44 -0.53
N ARG A 199 -14.48 4.85 -1.33
CA ARG A 199 -14.40 5.90 -2.33
C ARG A 199 -15.66 6.75 -2.28
N LEU A 200 -15.48 8.07 -2.28
CA LEU A 200 -16.54 9.05 -2.46
C LEU A 200 -16.41 9.71 -3.84
N ILE A 201 -17.48 9.69 -4.61
CA ILE A 201 -17.62 10.43 -5.86
C ILE A 201 -18.58 11.60 -5.60
N ILE A 202 -18.01 12.79 -5.41
CA ILE A 202 -18.79 13.94 -4.95
C ILE A 202 -19.75 14.44 -6.04
N SER A 203 -19.38 14.34 -7.31
CA SER A 203 -20.24 14.74 -8.42
C SER A 203 -21.53 13.94 -8.52
N GLU A 204 -21.54 12.72 -7.99
CA GLU A 204 -22.69 11.81 -7.94
C GLU A 204 -23.31 11.73 -6.54
N PHE A 205 -22.62 12.25 -5.53
CA PHE A 205 -22.96 12.14 -4.12
C PHE A 205 -23.11 10.68 -3.67
N ARG A 206 -22.18 9.83 -4.12
CA ARG A 206 -22.17 8.39 -3.85
C ARG A 206 -20.91 7.96 -3.11
N VAL A 207 -21.08 7.00 -2.20
CA VAL A 207 -19.98 6.34 -1.50
C VAL A 207 -20.01 4.85 -1.80
N PHE A 208 -18.85 4.32 -2.16
CA PHE A 208 -18.61 2.91 -2.38
C PHE A 208 -17.60 2.40 -1.35
N ALA A 209 -17.79 1.16 -0.86
CA ALA A 209 -16.86 0.55 0.08
C ALA A 209 -16.71 -0.95 -0.17
N THR A 210 -15.56 -1.51 0.23
CA THR A 210 -15.30 -2.96 0.16
C THR A 210 -15.99 -3.72 1.29
N CYS A 211 -16.19 -3.09 2.44
CA CYS A 211 -17.07 -3.57 3.49
C CYS A 211 -18.50 -3.13 3.19
N ARG A 212 -19.46 -4.05 3.28
CA ARG A 212 -20.86 -3.81 2.90
C ARG A 212 -21.63 -2.96 3.92
N GLY A 213 -21.00 -1.88 4.38
CA GLY A 213 -21.58 -1.02 5.40
C GLY A 213 -20.98 0.36 5.44
N SER A 214 -21.59 1.20 6.25
CA SER A 214 -21.27 2.60 6.41
C SER A 214 -20.71 2.87 7.81
N PRO A 215 -19.79 3.82 8.02
CA PRO A 215 -19.35 4.26 9.34
C PRO A 215 -20.47 4.81 10.24
N TYR A 216 -21.66 4.99 9.70
CA TYR A 216 -22.85 5.42 10.47
C TYR A 216 -23.68 4.24 11.02
N GLN A 217 -23.25 2.99 10.80
CA GLN A 217 -23.90 1.81 11.33
C GLN A 217 -23.36 1.47 12.73
N GLU A 218 -24.18 0.86 13.59
CA GLU A 218 -23.81 0.55 14.98
C GLU A 218 -22.63 -0.42 15.12
N LYS A 219 -22.29 -1.18 14.07
CA LYS A 219 -21.24 -2.20 14.08
C LYS A 219 -20.31 -2.05 12.89
N PHE A 220 -19.72 -0.87 12.72
CA PHE A 220 -18.91 -0.58 11.56
C PHE A 220 -17.65 -1.47 11.47
N LEU A 221 -16.82 -1.52 12.51
CA LEU A 221 -15.60 -2.34 12.49
C LEU A 221 -15.89 -3.86 12.41
N SER A 222 -17.01 -4.30 12.97
CA SER A 222 -17.39 -5.73 12.97
C SER A 222 -17.64 -6.30 11.59
N ILE A 223 -17.95 -5.47 10.60
CA ILE A 223 -18.22 -5.92 9.21
C ILE A 223 -16.96 -5.92 8.32
N PHE A 224 -15.80 -5.56 8.84
CA PHE A 224 -14.60 -5.52 8.02
C PHE A 224 -14.16 -6.92 7.60
N PRO A 225 -13.86 -7.13 6.32
CA PRO A 225 -13.10 -8.29 5.89
C PRO A 225 -11.71 -8.28 6.55
N THR A 226 -11.13 -9.46 6.69
CA THR A 226 -9.82 -9.65 7.28
C THR A 226 -8.80 -9.98 6.19
N ILE A 227 -7.63 -9.38 6.27
CA ILE A 227 -6.47 -9.75 5.45
C ILE A 227 -5.35 -10.25 6.35
N LYS A 228 -4.51 -11.13 5.82
CA LYS A 228 -3.27 -11.56 6.45
C LYS A 228 -2.11 -10.76 5.86
N VAL A 229 -1.27 -10.26 6.72
CA VAL A 229 -0.04 -9.55 6.39
C VAL A 229 1.11 -10.14 7.19
N LYS A 230 2.33 -10.02 6.70
CA LYS A 230 3.51 -10.44 7.43
C LYS A 230 3.64 -9.63 8.73
N ASN A 231 4.07 -10.29 9.79
CA ASN A 231 4.34 -9.65 11.08
C ASN A 231 5.79 -9.16 11.09
N TYR A 232 5.99 -7.86 10.92
CA TYR A 232 7.29 -7.19 10.88
C TYR A 232 7.76 -6.74 12.24
#